data_ebd207899ac377af7cbbb271fc2cee9c
#
_entry.id   ebd207899ac377af7cbbb271fc2cee9c
#
_cell.length_a   1.000
_cell.length_b   1.000
_cell.length_c   1.000
_cell.angle_alpha   90.00
_cell.angle_beta   90.00
_cell.angle_gamma   90.00
#
_symmetry.space_group_name_H-M   'P 1'
#
loop_
_entity.id
_entity.type
_entity.pdbx_description
1 polymer ?
#
loop_
_entity_poly.entity_id
_entity_poly.type
_entity_poly.pdbx_seq_one_letter_code
_entity_poly.pdbx_strand_id
1 'polypeptide(L)'
;MHWGEEHLSGRSSTGERLAGINALTSPAFCPDSKQPELKHAAVKILKAELPWSLLAAAWLPQDRALAAAQALRALMPSFAFASCVPFGTGAALSSGVVERTGVLFRAAAYEPPPDAVLAQIEGLLALDGADALRYADPKRGQRRAVRLVRDGENALLEAFLLGGDTRAEAWIKALLQDQLPAQAYGRQLLRPGATAPVGIAARGKVVCSCFGVTQTAIGERLASCSGSEDERLAELQGALKCGTNCGSCIPELKRMVRASTAGTLVAVP
;
A
#
# COMPACT_ATOMS: atom_id res chain seq x y z
N MET A 1 9.61 -55.62 -9.62
CA MET A 1 9.38 -54.98 -8.34
C MET A 1 9.19 -53.49 -8.61
N HIS A 2 7.94 -53.07 -8.56
CA HIS A 2 7.55 -51.64 -8.70
C HIS A 2 7.78 -50.93 -7.38
N TRP A 3 8.53 -49.85 -7.45
CA TRP A 3 8.53 -48.74 -6.45
C TRP A 3 8.61 -47.49 -7.32
N GLY A 4 7.75 -46.60 -7.32
CA GLY A 4 6.74 -46.04 -6.47
C GLY A 4 6.59 -44.61 -6.89
N GLU A 5 5.55 -44.32 -7.69
CA GLU A 5 5.26 -42.97 -8.24
C GLU A 5 4.23 -42.22 -7.38
N GLU A 6 4.39 -42.17 -6.05
CA GLU A 6 3.39 -41.51 -5.21
C GLU A 6 3.86 -40.27 -4.45
N HIS A 7 5.07 -39.74 -4.70
CA HIS A 7 5.56 -38.61 -3.90
C HIS A 7 5.63 -37.25 -4.63
N LEU A 8 5.09 -37.15 -5.85
CA LEU A 8 5.14 -35.89 -6.61
C LEU A 8 3.82 -35.10 -6.67
N SER A 9 2.71 -35.66 -6.18
CA SER A 9 1.41 -34.99 -6.26
C SER A 9 1.25 -33.81 -5.27
N GLY A 10 1.98 -33.80 -4.16
CA GLY A 10 1.88 -32.75 -3.14
C GLY A 10 2.56 -31.42 -3.50
N ARG A 11 3.60 -31.48 -4.34
CA ARG A 11 4.31 -30.24 -4.74
C ARG A 11 3.63 -29.50 -5.89
N SER A 12 2.95 -30.20 -6.76
CA SER A 12 2.23 -29.60 -7.87
C SER A 12 1.06 -28.76 -7.40
N SER A 13 0.31 -29.21 -6.42
CA SER A 13 -0.85 -28.49 -5.90
C SER A 13 -0.48 -27.17 -5.20
N THR A 14 0.68 -27.11 -4.54
CA THR A 14 1.16 -25.87 -3.91
C THR A 14 1.69 -24.89 -4.95
N GLY A 15 2.44 -25.37 -5.95
CA GLY A 15 2.94 -24.55 -7.04
C GLY A 15 1.81 -24.00 -7.93
N GLU A 16 0.83 -24.81 -8.27
CA GLU A 16 -0.35 -24.38 -9.03
C GLU A 16 -1.22 -23.39 -8.25
N ARG A 17 -1.38 -23.60 -6.93
CA ARG A 17 -2.10 -22.67 -6.06
C ARG A 17 -1.40 -21.32 -5.97
N LEU A 18 -0.07 -21.29 -5.85
CA LEU A 18 0.71 -20.06 -5.84
C LEU A 18 0.71 -19.37 -7.22
N ALA A 19 0.83 -20.11 -8.29
CA ALA A 19 0.72 -19.57 -9.64
C ALA A 19 -0.67 -18.99 -9.91
N GLY A 20 -1.73 -19.68 -9.47
CA GLY A 20 -3.11 -19.18 -9.54
C GLY A 20 -3.32 -17.89 -8.74
N ILE A 21 -2.74 -17.79 -7.55
CA ILE A 21 -2.84 -16.61 -6.69
C ILE A 21 -2.05 -15.44 -7.26
N ASN A 22 -0.86 -15.67 -7.80
CA ASN A 22 -0.08 -14.63 -8.49
C ASN A 22 -0.81 -14.12 -9.74
N ALA A 23 -1.46 -15.01 -10.49
CA ALA A 23 -2.32 -14.61 -11.61
C ALA A 23 -3.50 -13.76 -11.17
N LEU A 24 -4.12 -14.07 -10.01
CA LEU A 24 -5.24 -13.33 -9.43
C LEU A 24 -4.83 -11.92 -8.93
N THR A 25 -3.55 -11.73 -8.57
CA THR A 25 -3.03 -10.46 -8.04
C THR A 25 -2.27 -9.63 -9.06
N SER A 26 -1.97 -10.19 -10.23
CA SER A 26 -1.35 -9.48 -11.35
C SER A 26 -2.31 -8.43 -11.93
N PRO A 27 -1.83 -7.22 -12.31
CA PRO A 27 -2.64 -6.23 -13.02
C PRO A 27 -3.22 -6.74 -14.34
N ALA A 28 -2.57 -7.72 -14.98
CA ALA A 28 -3.08 -8.40 -16.16
C ALA A 28 -4.31 -9.28 -15.85
N PHE A 29 -4.54 -9.59 -14.57
CA PHE A 29 -5.69 -10.33 -14.08
C PHE A 29 -6.70 -9.39 -13.40
N CYS A 30 -6.90 -8.20 -13.92
CA CYS A 30 -8.11 -7.42 -13.65
C CYS A 30 -9.10 -7.58 -14.81
N PRO A 31 -9.56 -8.80 -15.09
CA PRO A 31 -10.65 -9.03 -16.00
C PRO A 31 -11.93 -8.63 -15.29
N ASP A 32 -12.98 -8.45 -16.05
CA ASP A 32 -14.37 -8.46 -15.58
C ASP A 32 -14.58 -9.61 -14.59
N SER A 33 -14.35 -9.33 -13.32
CA SER A 33 -14.22 -10.40 -12.35
C SER A 33 -15.59 -10.81 -11.83
N LYS A 34 -16.08 -11.88 -12.38
CA LYS A 34 -17.29 -12.56 -11.91
C LYS A 34 -17.19 -13.19 -10.51
N GLN A 35 -16.03 -13.05 -9.81
CA GLN A 35 -15.81 -13.65 -8.47
C GLN A 35 -14.96 -12.75 -7.55
N PRO A 36 -15.47 -11.59 -7.10
CA PRO A 36 -14.72 -10.69 -6.21
C PRO A 36 -14.42 -11.32 -4.84
N GLU A 37 -15.27 -12.23 -4.36
CA GLU A 37 -15.13 -12.84 -3.04
C GLU A 37 -13.93 -13.79 -2.94
N LEU A 38 -13.65 -14.57 -4.00
CA LEU A 38 -12.50 -15.47 -4.04
C LEU A 38 -11.18 -14.69 -4.05
N LYS A 39 -11.11 -13.55 -4.73
CA LYS A 39 -9.94 -12.67 -4.72
C LYS A 39 -9.70 -12.08 -3.33
N HIS A 40 -10.77 -11.69 -2.64
CA HIS A 40 -10.67 -11.14 -1.29
C HIS A 40 -10.17 -12.18 -0.29
N ALA A 41 -10.71 -13.39 -0.36
CA ALA A 41 -10.27 -14.52 0.46
C ALA A 41 -8.80 -14.87 0.18
N ALA A 42 -8.40 -14.96 -1.08
CA ALA A 42 -7.02 -15.26 -1.48
C ALA A 42 -6.03 -14.19 -0.97
N VAL A 43 -6.35 -12.91 -1.11
CA VAL A 43 -5.49 -11.83 -0.59
C VAL A 43 -5.39 -11.84 0.93
N LYS A 44 -6.48 -12.17 1.64
CA LYS A 44 -6.45 -12.34 3.11
C LYS A 44 -5.58 -13.51 3.55
N ILE A 45 -5.75 -14.65 2.90
CA ILE A 45 -4.98 -15.86 3.20
C ILE A 45 -3.49 -15.60 2.95
N LEU A 46 -3.15 -15.03 1.80
CA LEU A 46 -1.77 -14.69 1.48
C LEU A 46 -1.12 -13.76 2.50
N LYS A 47 -1.82 -12.71 2.93
CA LYS A 47 -1.29 -11.77 3.94
C LYS A 47 -1.05 -12.43 5.29
N ALA A 48 -1.84 -13.44 5.65
CA ALA A 48 -1.67 -14.19 6.90
C ALA A 48 -0.52 -15.20 6.84
N GLU A 49 -0.20 -15.71 5.65
CA GLU A 49 0.80 -16.77 5.44
C GLU A 49 2.19 -16.25 5.07
N LEU A 50 2.30 -15.00 4.60
CA LEU A 50 3.58 -14.45 4.15
C LEU A 50 4.28 -13.68 5.26
N PRO A 51 5.41 -14.22 5.79
CA PRO A 51 6.06 -13.67 6.98
C PRO A 51 6.85 -12.38 6.71
N TRP A 52 7.20 -12.10 5.46
CA TRP A 52 7.94 -10.90 5.09
C TRP A 52 7.07 -9.96 4.26
N SER A 53 7.09 -8.67 4.60
CA SER A 53 6.28 -7.64 3.95
C SER A 53 7.12 -6.43 3.57
N LEU A 54 6.74 -5.76 2.49
CA LEU A 54 7.31 -4.50 2.04
C LEU A 54 6.20 -3.47 1.83
N LEU A 55 6.45 -2.28 2.32
CA LEU A 55 5.70 -1.08 1.98
C LEU A 55 6.67 0.02 1.62
N ALA A 56 6.51 0.61 0.44
CA ALA A 56 7.30 1.75 0.02
C ALA A 56 6.42 2.77 -0.68
N ALA A 57 6.69 4.04 -0.48
CA ALA A 57 5.98 5.11 -1.16
C ALA A 57 6.87 6.34 -1.32
N ALA A 58 6.59 7.12 -2.36
CA ALA A 58 7.27 8.37 -2.61
C ALA A 58 6.38 9.36 -3.35
N TRP A 59 6.56 10.65 -3.07
CA TRP A 59 6.16 11.73 -3.96
C TRP A 59 7.26 11.96 -5.00
N LEU A 60 6.89 11.92 -6.27
CA LEU A 60 7.80 12.09 -7.41
C LEU A 60 7.20 13.09 -8.40
N PRO A 61 8.03 13.80 -9.19
CA PRO A 61 7.56 14.51 -10.38
C PRO A 61 6.75 13.55 -11.27
N GLN A 62 5.73 14.06 -11.94
CA GLN A 62 4.73 13.24 -12.63
C GLN A 62 5.33 12.29 -13.68
N ASP A 63 6.29 12.75 -14.46
CA ASP A 63 7.04 11.96 -15.45
C ASP A 63 7.81 10.81 -14.80
N ARG A 64 8.52 11.10 -13.71
CA ARG A 64 9.26 10.10 -12.92
C ARG A 64 8.34 9.11 -12.19
N ALA A 65 7.20 9.58 -11.70
CA ALA A 65 6.23 8.72 -11.03
C ALA A 65 5.67 7.65 -11.98
N LEU A 66 5.38 8.03 -13.24
CA LEU A 66 4.92 7.08 -14.24
C LEU A 66 5.99 6.02 -14.57
N ALA A 67 7.22 6.46 -14.82
CA ALA A 67 8.34 5.58 -15.10
C ALA A 67 8.64 4.65 -13.89
N ALA A 68 8.65 5.19 -12.68
CA ALA A 68 8.85 4.42 -11.46
C ALA A 68 7.73 3.38 -11.26
N ALA A 69 6.47 3.75 -11.49
CA ALA A 69 5.34 2.82 -11.37
C ALA A 69 5.44 1.67 -12.40
N GLN A 70 5.88 1.94 -13.63
CA GLN A 70 6.09 0.90 -14.64
C GLN A 70 7.24 -0.04 -14.25
N ALA A 71 8.37 0.51 -13.81
CA ALA A 71 9.52 -0.29 -13.37
C ALA A 71 9.21 -1.11 -12.11
N LEU A 72 8.48 -0.55 -11.14
CA LEU A 72 8.03 -1.29 -9.95
C LEU A 72 7.08 -2.44 -10.31
N ARG A 73 6.21 -2.25 -11.32
CA ARG A 73 5.37 -3.35 -11.81
C ARG A 73 6.20 -4.48 -12.44
N ALA A 74 7.29 -4.16 -13.11
CA ALA A 74 8.20 -5.17 -13.66
C ALA A 74 8.91 -5.99 -12.56
N LEU A 75 9.04 -5.45 -11.35
CA LEU A 75 9.61 -6.16 -10.19
C LEU A 75 8.59 -7.02 -9.43
N MET A 76 7.30 -6.88 -9.70
CA MET A 76 6.25 -7.63 -8.97
C MET A 76 6.45 -9.16 -9.00
N PRO A 77 6.94 -9.79 -10.08
CA PRO A 77 7.20 -11.23 -10.08
C PRO A 77 8.26 -11.71 -9.06
N SER A 78 9.07 -10.80 -8.51
CA SER A 78 10.02 -11.12 -7.43
C SER A 78 9.36 -11.37 -6.07
N PHE A 79 8.04 -11.23 -5.98
CA PHE A 79 7.26 -11.35 -4.75
C PHE A 79 6.11 -12.34 -4.94
N ALA A 80 5.68 -12.97 -3.86
CA ALA A 80 4.49 -13.81 -3.87
C ALA A 80 3.20 -12.98 -4.02
N PHE A 81 3.22 -11.76 -3.51
CA PHE A 81 2.18 -10.76 -3.70
C PHE A 81 2.82 -9.40 -3.92
N ALA A 82 2.34 -8.63 -4.89
CA ALA A 82 2.72 -7.23 -5.03
C ALA A 82 1.60 -6.38 -5.64
N SER A 83 1.60 -5.10 -5.33
CA SER A 83 0.73 -4.09 -5.94
C SER A 83 1.46 -2.76 -6.05
N CYS A 84 1.24 -2.05 -7.15
CA CYS A 84 1.79 -0.72 -7.37
C CYS A 84 0.69 0.21 -7.86
N VAL A 85 0.38 1.23 -7.08
CA VAL A 85 -0.71 2.16 -7.36
C VAL A 85 -0.27 3.61 -7.17
N PRO A 86 -0.72 4.54 -8.02
CA PRO A 86 -0.56 5.96 -7.77
C PRO A 86 -1.50 6.41 -6.64
N PHE A 87 -1.11 7.46 -5.92
CA PHE A 87 -1.96 8.14 -4.96
C PHE A 87 -1.73 9.66 -5.02
N GLY A 88 -2.79 10.42 -4.80
CA GLY A 88 -2.75 11.88 -4.93
C GLY A 88 -2.48 12.36 -6.37
N THR A 89 -2.56 13.65 -6.56
CA THR A 89 -2.34 14.33 -7.85
C THR A 89 -1.46 15.56 -7.71
N GLY A 90 -0.96 15.85 -6.52
CA GLY A 90 -0.08 16.98 -6.22
C GLY A 90 0.23 17.04 -4.74
N ALA A 91 1.35 17.67 -4.42
CA ALA A 91 1.75 17.99 -3.05
C ALA A 91 1.76 19.51 -2.89
N ALA A 92 1.09 20.02 -1.87
CA ALA A 92 1.18 21.42 -1.47
C ALA A 92 2.43 21.62 -0.61
N LEU A 93 3.32 22.48 -1.03
CA LEU A 93 4.48 22.91 -0.25
C LEU A 93 4.36 24.41 0.05
N SER A 94 5.09 24.92 1.02
CA SER A 94 5.13 26.36 1.33
C SER A 94 5.55 27.22 0.13
N SER A 95 6.31 26.64 -0.81
CA SER A 95 6.71 27.26 -2.09
C SER A 95 5.62 27.26 -3.16
N GLY A 96 4.45 26.65 -2.91
CA GLY A 96 3.34 26.53 -3.85
C GLY A 96 2.90 25.10 -4.13
N VAL A 97 1.92 24.92 -5.02
CA VAL A 97 1.47 23.61 -5.47
C VAL A 97 2.39 23.11 -6.57
N VAL A 98 3.08 22.01 -6.32
CA VAL A 98 3.92 21.32 -7.32
C VAL A 98 3.17 20.10 -7.81
N GLU A 99 3.05 19.95 -9.13
CA GLU A 99 2.48 18.74 -9.74
C GLU A 99 3.40 17.54 -9.47
N ARG A 100 2.98 16.71 -8.50
CA ARG A 100 3.68 15.51 -8.07
C ARG A 100 2.66 14.38 -7.93
N THR A 101 3.06 13.19 -8.30
CA THR A 101 2.25 12.01 -8.14
C THR A 101 2.88 11.10 -7.09
N GLY A 102 2.10 10.67 -6.12
CA GLY A 102 2.52 9.67 -5.16
C GLY A 102 2.48 8.27 -5.79
N VAL A 103 3.52 7.48 -5.54
CA VAL A 103 3.58 6.06 -5.91
C VAL A 103 3.64 5.23 -4.64
N LEU A 104 2.72 4.27 -4.50
CA LEU A 104 2.67 3.34 -3.39
C LEU A 104 2.92 1.92 -3.92
N PHE A 105 3.95 1.27 -3.41
CA PHE A 105 4.30 -0.11 -3.70
C PHE A 105 4.15 -0.96 -2.44
N ARG A 106 3.41 -2.06 -2.55
CA ARG A 106 3.24 -3.06 -1.50
C ARG A 106 3.64 -4.41 -2.04
N ALA A 107 4.36 -5.18 -1.23
CA ALA A 107 4.70 -6.54 -1.58
C ALA A 107 4.74 -7.42 -0.33
N ALA A 108 4.65 -8.72 -0.54
CA ALA A 108 4.85 -9.74 0.48
C ALA A 108 5.50 -10.98 -0.14
N ALA A 109 6.33 -11.67 0.65
CA ALA A 109 7.06 -12.84 0.21
C ALA A 109 7.28 -13.80 1.38
N TYR A 110 7.66 -15.05 1.07
CA TYR A 110 8.05 -16.04 2.08
C TYR A 110 9.39 -15.68 2.72
N GLU A 111 10.29 -15.10 1.93
CA GLU A 111 11.62 -14.67 2.34
C GLU A 111 11.91 -13.27 1.81
N PRO A 112 12.84 -12.52 2.41
CA PRO A 112 13.29 -11.26 1.84
C PRO A 112 13.78 -11.46 0.42
N PRO A 113 13.41 -10.60 -0.54
CA PRO A 113 13.95 -10.66 -1.89
C PRO A 113 15.45 -10.32 -1.89
N PRO A 114 16.18 -10.64 -2.97
CA PRO A 114 17.59 -10.27 -3.10
C PRO A 114 17.82 -8.76 -2.88
N ASP A 115 18.93 -8.41 -2.26
CA ASP A 115 19.28 -7.02 -1.99
C ASP A 115 19.28 -6.12 -3.24
N ALA A 116 19.62 -6.69 -4.40
CA ALA A 116 19.57 -5.98 -5.68
C ALA A 116 18.15 -5.49 -6.03
N VAL A 117 17.12 -6.29 -5.72
CA VAL A 117 15.72 -5.92 -5.93
C VAL A 117 15.32 -4.79 -5.00
N LEU A 118 15.72 -4.87 -3.73
CA LEU A 118 15.45 -3.80 -2.74
C LEU A 118 16.18 -2.51 -3.10
N ALA A 119 17.44 -2.59 -3.52
CA ALA A 119 18.20 -1.44 -3.98
C ALA A 119 17.58 -0.79 -5.24
N GLN A 120 17.08 -1.59 -6.16
CA GLN A 120 16.37 -1.10 -7.33
C GLN A 120 15.07 -0.35 -6.94
N ILE A 121 14.29 -0.88 -5.98
CA ILE A 121 13.11 -0.19 -5.46
C ILE A 121 13.50 1.13 -4.79
N GLU A 122 14.57 1.13 -4.00
CA GLU A 122 15.09 2.37 -3.38
C GLU A 122 15.46 3.41 -4.43
N GLY A 123 16.18 3.03 -5.50
CA GLY A 123 16.54 3.93 -6.59
C GLY A 123 15.33 4.51 -7.33
N LEU A 124 14.32 3.66 -7.61
CA LEU A 124 13.08 4.10 -8.27
C LEU A 124 12.28 5.10 -7.44
N LEU A 125 12.37 5.02 -6.11
CA LEU A 125 11.69 5.91 -5.18
C LEU A 125 12.59 7.04 -4.66
N ALA A 126 13.78 7.22 -5.27
CA ALA A 126 14.77 8.20 -4.86
C ALA A 126 15.17 8.10 -3.38
N LEU A 127 15.32 6.87 -2.88
CA LEU A 127 15.80 6.55 -1.53
C LEU A 127 17.27 6.12 -1.50
N ASP A 128 17.97 6.15 -2.63
CA ASP A 128 19.38 5.77 -2.79
C ASP A 128 20.36 6.95 -2.61
N GLY A 129 19.86 8.19 -2.55
CA GLY A 129 20.64 9.40 -2.36
C GLY A 129 21.34 9.49 -0.98
N ALA A 130 22.30 10.38 -0.85
CA ALA A 130 23.04 10.65 0.40
C ALA A 130 22.14 11.30 1.48
N ASP A 131 21.05 11.92 1.08
CA ASP A 131 20.02 12.54 1.93
C ASP A 131 19.02 11.54 2.52
N ALA A 132 19.06 10.29 2.08
CA ALA A 132 18.20 9.25 2.63
C ALA A 132 18.81 8.64 3.90
N LEU A 133 18.01 8.61 4.95
CA LEU A 133 18.35 7.91 6.18
C LEU A 133 18.00 6.42 6.04
N ARG A 134 18.91 5.53 6.44
CA ARG A 134 18.75 4.08 6.25
C ARG A 134 19.02 3.29 7.51
N TYR A 135 18.32 2.17 7.62
CA TYR A 135 18.56 1.12 8.61
C TYR A 135 18.40 -0.24 7.94
N ALA A 136 19.32 -1.15 8.19
CA ALA A 136 19.25 -2.53 7.74
C ALA A 136 19.70 -3.49 8.85
N ASP A 137 18.93 -4.59 9.00
CA ASP A 137 19.29 -5.75 9.81
C ASP A 137 19.01 -7.01 8.95
N PRO A 138 20.01 -7.47 8.17
CA PRO A 138 19.86 -8.62 7.29
C PRO A 138 19.49 -9.91 8.04
N LYS A 139 19.95 -10.07 9.28
CA LYS A 139 19.63 -11.27 10.10
C LYS A 139 18.15 -11.39 10.42
N ARG A 140 17.47 -10.26 10.54
CA ARG A 140 16.02 -10.18 10.79
C ARG A 140 15.21 -9.87 9.54
N GLY A 141 15.84 -9.77 8.37
CA GLY A 141 15.18 -9.36 7.13
C GLY A 141 14.60 -7.95 7.20
N GLN A 142 15.19 -7.06 8.02
CA GLN A 142 14.66 -5.70 8.22
C GLN A 142 15.43 -4.71 7.34
N ARG A 143 14.69 -3.88 6.65
CA ARG A 143 15.24 -2.77 5.86
C ARG A 143 14.33 -1.56 5.94
N ARG A 144 14.90 -0.40 6.21
CA ARG A 144 14.18 0.87 6.26
C ARG A 144 14.96 1.95 5.58
N ALA A 145 14.28 2.76 4.81
CA ALA A 145 14.82 3.97 4.23
C ALA A 145 13.77 5.06 4.29
N VAL A 146 14.20 6.28 4.57
CA VAL A 146 13.32 7.47 4.55
C VAL A 146 14.09 8.64 3.96
N ARG A 147 13.40 9.46 3.18
CA ARG A 147 13.91 10.73 2.68
C ARG A 147 13.01 11.86 3.16
N LEU A 148 13.64 12.86 3.75
CA LEU A 148 12.99 14.09 4.20
C LEU A 148 13.40 15.24 3.32
N VAL A 149 12.48 16.14 3.05
CA VAL A 149 12.72 17.40 2.34
C VAL A 149 12.41 18.56 3.28
N ARG A 150 13.21 19.64 3.20
CA ARG A 150 12.92 20.87 3.93
C ARG A 150 11.81 21.65 3.24
N ASP A 151 10.84 22.09 4.03
CA ASP A 151 9.78 23.00 3.63
C ASP A 151 9.64 24.10 4.69
N GLY A 152 10.33 25.23 4.45
CA GLY A 152 10.51 26.29 5.45
C GLY A 152 11.25 25.77 6.67
N GLU A 153 10.62 25.89 7.85
CA GLU A 153 11.16 25.39 9.12
C GLU A 153 10.88 23.89 9.36
N ASN A 154 10.02 23.30 8.53
CA ASN A 154 9.61 21.89 8.66
C ASN A 154 10.49 20.96 7.82
N ALA A 155 10.54 19.70 8.25
CA ALA A 155 10.99 18.59 7.43
C ALA A 155 9.79 17.69 7.12
N LEU A 156 9.48 17.51 5.85
CA LEU A 156 8.38 16.68 5.38
C LEU A 156 8.90 15.35 4.88
N LEU A 157 8.16 14.28 5.13
CA LEU A 157 8.47 12.96 4.59
C LEU A 157 8.14 12.95 3.10
N GLU A 158 9.12 12.65 2.25
CA GLU A 158 8.96 12.63 0.80
C GLU A 158 8.97 11.22 0.23
N ALA A 159 9.72 10.31 0.84
CA ALA A 159 9.75 8.91 0.46
C ALA A 159 10.07 8.02 1.66
N PHE A 160 9.58 6.79 1.64
CA PHE A 160 9.94 5.78 2.62
C PHE A 160 9.89 4.37 2.04
N LEU A 161 10.64 3.47 2.67
CA LEU A 161 10.60 2.02 2.48
C LEU A 161 10.62 1.34 3.84
N LEU A 162 9.69 0.42 4.08
CA LEU A 162 9.59 -0.45 5.24
C LEU A 162 9.66 -1.90 4.75
N GLY A 163 10.73 -2.60 5.01
CA GLY A 163 10.92 -4.02 4.68
C GLY A 163 10.99 -4.88 5.95
N GLY A 164 10.32 -6.02 5.93
CA GLY A 164 10.17 -6.94 7.06
C GLY A 164 9.06 -6.52 8.01
N ASP A 165 9.26 -5.53 8.85
CA ASP A 165 8.23 -5.00 9.76
C ASP A 165 7.55 -3.76 9.19
N THR A 166 6.29 -3.90 8.79
CA THR A 166 5.47 -2.82 8.25
C THR A 166 4.42 -2.27 9.22
N ARG A 167 4.48 -2.61 10.52
CA ARG A 167 3.48 -2.17 11.53
C ARG A 167 3.37 -0.66 11.67
N ALA A 168 4.43 0.07 11.36
CA ALA A 168 4.45 1.53 11.35
C ALA A 168 3.70 2.16 10.14
N GLU A 169 3.15 1.35 9.24
CA GLU A 169 2.51 1.79 7.99
C GLU A 169 1.53 2.94 8.19
N ALA A 170 0.61 2.81 9.14
CA ALA A 170 -0.51 3.74 9.28
C ALA A 170 -0.04 5.18 9.52
N TRP A 171 0.89 5.38 10.45
CA TRP A 171 1.34 6.71 10.81
C TRP A 171 2.43 7.27 9.87
N ILE A 172 3.34 6.42 9.35
CA ILE A 172 4.33 6.86 8.36
C ILE A 172 3.65 7.29 7.06
N LYS A 173 2.63 6.55 6.65
CA LYS A 173 1.83 6.91 5.49
C LYS A 173 1.05 8.21 5.68
N ALA A 174 0.53 8.46 6.89
CA ALA A 174 -0.11 9.72 7.22
C ALA A 174 0.87 10.90 7.11
N LEU A 175 2.09 10.76 7.65
CA LEU A 175 3.12 11.78 7.49
C LEU A 175 3.39 12.12 6.01
N LEU A 176 3.50 11.09 5.16
CA LEU A 176 3.75 11.28 3.74
C LEU A 176 2.56 11.93 3.02
N GLN A 177 1.37 11.39 3.21
CA GLN A 177 0.18 11.79 2.44
C GLN A 177 -0.39 13.14 2.90
N ASP A 178 -0.34 13.42 4.22
CA ASP A 178 -0.86 14.65 4.81
C ASP A 178 0.20 15.76 4.89
N GLN A 179 1.43 15.47 4.41
CA GLN A 179 2.56 16.39 4.47
C GLN A 179 2.75 16.98 5.88
N LEU A 180 2.66 16.10 6.90
CA LEU A 180 2.82 16.51 8.29
C LEU A 180 4.31 16.68 8.64
N PRO A 181 4.65 17.62 9.53
CA PRO A 181 6.01 17.81 10.00
C PRO A 181 6.61 16.53 10.60
N ALA A 182 7.73 16.08 10.08
CA ALA A 182 8.36 14.80 10.44
C ALA A 182 9.66 14.95 11.22
N GLN A 183 10.19 16.17 11.40
CA GLN A 183 11.49 16.42 12.06
C GLN A 183 11.59 15.86 13.48
N ALA A 184 10.48 15.84 14.21
CA ALA A 184 10.46 15.33 15.58
C ALA A 184 10.60 13.80 15.66
N TYR A 185 10.38 13.08 14.56
CA TYR A 185 10.27 11.63 14.54
C TYR A 185 11.47 10.91 13.92
N GLY A 186 12.54 11.61 13.58
CA GLY A 186 13.66 11.11 12.78
C GLY A 186 14.10 9.66 13.09
N ARG A 187 14.47 9.36 14.34
CA ARG A 187 14.88 8.01 14.75
C ARG A 187 13.71 7.01 14.77
N GLN A 188 12.50 7.46 15.06
CA GLN A 188 11.33 6.59 15.11
C GLN A 188 10.93 6.10 13.72
N LEU A 189 11.15 6.90 12.68
CA LEU A 189 10.92 6.52 11.28
C LEU A 189 11.74 5.29 10.87
N LEU A 190 12.95 5.15 11.44
CA LEU A 190 13.86 4.04 11.15
C LEU A 190 13.73 2.86 12.12
N ARG A 191 13.01 3.01 13.23
CA ARG A 191 12.93 1.98 14.27
C ARG A 191 11.89 0.92 13.90
N PRO A 192 12.25 -0.37 13.75
CA PRO A 192 11.27 -1.46 13.63
C PRO A 192 10.34 -1.50 14.86
N GLY A 193 9.06 -1.76 14.65
CA GLY A 193 8.09 -1.81 15.72
C GLY A 193 7.73 -0.46 16.35
N ALA A 194 8.14 0.66 15.77
CA ALA A 194 7.76 1.97 16.29
C ALA A 194 6.24 2.15 16.27
N THR A 195 5.69 2.52 17.41
CA THR A 195 4.28 2.90 17.55
C THR A 195 4.05 4.31 17.05
N ALA A 196 2.82 4.62 16.68
CA ALA A 196 2.43 5.96 16.27
C ALA A 196 2.74 6.98 17.40
N PRO A 197 3.39 8.11 17.08
CA PRO A 197 3.57 9.20 18.04
C PRO A 197 2.23 9.79 18.47
N VAL A 198 2.19 10.33 19.71
CA VAL A 198 1.05 11.08 20.20
C VAL A 198 0.85 12.30 19.30
N GLY A 199 -0.36 12.52 18.79
CA GLY A 199 -0.70 13.63 17.90
C GLY A 199 -0.73 13.30 16.41
N ILE A 200 -0.22 12.13 15.97
CA ILE A 200 -0.54 11.63 14.63
C ILE A 200 -1.82 10.81 14.75
N ALA A 201 -2.93 11.40 14.38
CA ALA A 201 -4.21 10.72 14.36
C ALA A 201 -4.14 9.48 13.46
N ALA A 202 -4.49 8.33 14.01
CA ALA A 202 -4.69 7.15 13.17
C ALA A 202 -5.84 7.48 12.22
N ARG A 203 -5.58 7.43 10.91
CA ARG A 203 -6.59 7.68 9.84
C ARG A 203 -7.69 6.61 9.79
N GLY A 204 -8.01 5.98 10.91
CA GLY A 204 -8.98 4.92 10.98
C GLY A 204 -8.54 3.64 10.24
N LYS A 205 -9.41 2.65 10.23
CA LYS A 205 -9.17 1.35 9.57
C LYS A 205 -9.03 1.55 8.06
N VAL A 206 -7.97 0.98 7.47
CA VAL A 206 -7.82 0.93 6.01
C VAL A 206 -8.87 -0.03 5.43
N VAL A 207 -9.74 0.49 4.58
CA VAL A 207 -10.78 -0.26 3.87
C VAL A 207 -10.27 -0.72 2.50
N CYS A 208 -9.71 0.19 1.71
CA CYS A 208 -9.12 -0.16 0.42
C CYS A 208 -7.59 -0.22 0.54
N SER A 209 -7.03 -1.43 0.60
CA SER A 209 -5.59 -1.63 0.69
C SER A 209 -4.83 -1.23 -0.57
N CYS A 210 -5.44 -1.30 -1.75
CA CYS A 210 -4.80 -0.94 -3.02
C CYS A 210 -4.45 0.55 -3.07
N PHE A 211 -5.41 1.40 -2.67
CA PHE A 211 -5.26 2.85 -2.71
C PHE A 211 -5.02 3.45 -1.32
N GLY A 212 -4.96 2.62 -0.29
CA GLY A 212 -4.74 3.07 1.08
C GLY A 212 -5.86 3.93 1.65
N VAL A 213 -7.08 3.76 1.15
CA VAL A 213 -8.24 4.54 1.55
C VAL A 213 -8.78 4.05 2.89
N THR A 214 -8.92 4.98 3.83
CA THR A 214 -9.37 4.70 5.19
C THR A 214 -10.88 4.84 5.33
N GLN A 215 -11.44 4.26 6.39
CA GLN A 215 -12.84 4.40 6.76
C GLN A 215 -13.22 5.87 6.98
N THR A 216 -12.32 6.65 7.57
CA THR A 216 -12.52 8.10 7.80
C THR A 216 -12.66 8.85 6.47
N ALA A 217 -11.71 8.66 5.53
CA ALA A 217 -11.77 9.31 4.22
C ALA A 217 -13.02 8.94 3.41
N ILE A 218 -13.47 7.68 3.53
CA ILE A 218 -14.73 7.24 2.92
C ILE A 218 -15.92 7.94 3.58
N GLY A 219 -15.95 8.01 4.92
CA GLY A 219 -17.02 8.68 5.68
C GLY A 219 -17.13 10.17 5.36
N GLU A 220 -16.01 10.88 5.32
CA GLU A 220 -15.93 12.29 4.94
C GLU A 220 -16.47 12.52 3.52
N ARG A 221 -16.08 11.67 2.57
CA ARG A 221 -16.61 11.77 1.21
C ARG A 221 -18.09 11.47 1.15
N LEU A 222 -18.56 10.42 1.82
CA LEU A 222 -19.98 10.08 1.89
C LEU A 222 -20.86 11.17 2.51
N ALA A 223 -20.32 11.95 3.45
CA ALA A 223 -21.03 13.07 4.04
C ALA A 223 -21.35 14.19 3.02
N SER A 224 -20.54 14.31 1.96
CA SER A 224 -20.74 15.26 0.85
C SER A 224 -21.44 14.66 -0.37
N CYS A 225 -21.66 13.34 -0.40
CA CYS A 225 -22.34 12.67 -1.50
C CYS A 225 -23.85 12.67 -1.31
N SER A 226 -24.59 12.86 -2.41
CA SER A 226 -26.05 12.71 -2.48
C SER A 226 -26.43 11.70 -3.56
N GLY A 227 -27.67 11.21 -3.55
CA GLY A 227 -28.16 10.28 -4.54
C GLY A 227 -28.37 8.85 -4.03
N SER A 228 -28.64 7.93 -4.94
CA SER A 228 -28.83 6.51 -4.69
C SER A 228 -27.56 5.81 -4.19
N GLU A 229 -27.68 4.59 -3.66
CA GLU A 229 -26.53 3.79 -3.21
C GLU A 229 -25.50 3.57 -4.33
N ASP A 230 -25.97 3.31 -5.55
CA ASP A 230 -25.09 3.04 -6.69
C ASP A 230 -24.38 4.32 -7.18
N GLU A 231 -25.07 5.46 -7.20
CA GLU A 231 -24.44 6.75 -7.53
C GLU A 231 -23.38 7.15 -6.50
N ARG A 232 -23.65 7.00 -5.22
CA ARG A 232 -22.72 7.29 -4.13
C ARG A 232 -21.51 6.35 -4.17
N LEU A 233 -21.72 5.06 -4.50
CA LEU A 233 -20.63 4.11 -4.69
C LEU A 233 -19.78 4.51 -5.90
N ALA A 234 -20.39 4.88 -7.01
CA ALA A 234 -19.69 5.34 -8.22
C ALA A 234 -18.87 6.61 -7.94
N GLU A 235 -19.42 7.53 -7.15
CA GLU A 235 -18.71 8.76 -6.74
C GLU A 235 -17.48 8.45 -5.85
N LEU A 236 -17.62 7.53 -4.89
CA LEU A 236 -16.48 7.03 -4.10
C LEU A 236 -15.39 6.42 -4.98
N GLN A 237 -15.79 5.59 -5.94
CA GLN A 237 -14.87 4.97 -6.89
C GLN A 237 -14.20 6.01 -7.80
N GLY A 238 -14.94 7.01 -8.24
CA GLY A 238 -14.40 8.12 -9.02
C GLY A 238 -13.39 8.96 -8.25
N ALA A 239 -13.74 9.37 -7.04
CA ALA A 239 -12.95 10.31 -6.24
C ALA A 239 -11.77 9.62 -5.52
N LEU A 240 -12.00 8.48 -4.89
CA LEU A 240 -11.02 7.80 -4.03
C LEU A 240 -10.37 6.58 -4.70
N LYS A 241 -10.81 6.21 -5.90
CA LYS A 241 -10.38 5.01 -6.63
C LYS A 241 -10.56 3.69 -5.86
N CYS A 242 -11.27 3.71 -4.72
CA CYS A 242 -11.50 2.51 -3.92
C CYS A 242 -12.45 1.55 -4.66
N GLY A 243 -12.10 0.26 -4.67
CA GLY A 243 -12.86 -0.77 -5.38
C GLY A 243 -12.56 -0.92 -6.87
N THR A 244 -11.76 -0.01 -7.46
CA THR A 244 -11.50 -0.02 -8.90
C THR A 244 -10.31 -0.91 -9.33
N ASN A 245 -9.50 -1.39 -8.38
CA ASN A 245 -8.38 -2.28 -8.70
C ASN A 245 -8.75 -3.75 -8.41
N CYS A 246 -8.50 -4.25 -7.19
CA CYS A 246 -8.78 -5.66 -6.86
C CYS A 246 -10.25 -5.94 -6.49
N GLY A 247 -11.06 -4.92 -6.25
CA GLY A 247 -12.47 -5.04 -5.89
C GLY A 247 -12.75 -5.59 -4.48
N SER A 248 -11.71 -5.99 -3.72
CA SER A 248 -11.87 -6.68 -2.43
C SER A 248 -12.55 -5.84 -1.33
N CYS A 249 -12.54 -4.52 -1.48
CA CYS A 249 -13.19 -3.60 -0.55
C CYS A 249 -14.66 -3.30 -0.91
N ILE A 250 -15.16 -3.72 -2.08
CA ILE A 250 -16.51 -3.40 -2.55
C ILE A 250 -17.61 -3.80 -1.54
N PRO A 251 -17.59 -4.99 -0.92
CA PRO A 251 -18.61 -5.35 0.07
C PRO A 251 -18.65 -4.38 1.25
N GLU A 252 -17.48 -3.96 1.75
CA GLU A 252 -17.38 -3.01 2.85
C GLU A 252 -17.81 -1.60 2.42
N LEU A 253 -17.45 -1.16 1.21
CA LEU A 253 -17.90 0.12 0.64
C LEU A 253 -19.42 0.17 0.55
N LYS A 254 -20.06 -0.88 0.02
CA LYS A 254 -21.54 -0.97 -0.04
C LYS A 254 -22.17 -0.90 1.36
N ARG A 255 -21.56 -1.58 2.35
CA ARG A 255 -22.02 -1.51 3.74
C ARG A 255 -21.95 -0.08 4.30
N MET A 256 -20.86 0.62 4.04
CA MET A 256 -20.67 2.02 4.48
C MET A 256 -21.64 2.98 3.78
N VAL A 257 -21.86 2.82 2.47
CA VAL A 257 -22.84 3.60 1.72
C VAL A 257 -24.23 3.44 2.32
N ARG A 258 -24.69 2.20 2.57
CA ARG A 258 -26.00 1.92 3.20
C ARG A 258 -26.11 2.53 4.59
N ALA A 259 -25.06 2.40 5.41
CA ALA A 259 -25.04 2.97 6.76
C ALA A 259 -25.17 4.49 6.75
N SER A 260 -24.56 5.14 5.74
CA SER A 260 -24.64 6.60 5.60
C SER A 260 -25.97 7.11 5.07
N THR A 261 -26.73 6.30 4.28
CA THR A 261 -28.09 6.63 3.84
C THR A 261 -29.10 6.46 4.97
N ALA A 262 -28.86 5.51 5.88
CA ALA A 262 -29.76 5.28 7.03
C ALA A 262 -29.64 6.31 8.18
N GLY A 263 -28.84 7.36 8.02
CA GLY A 263 -28.69 8.42 9.04
C GLY A 263 -27.92 8.00 10.30
N THR A 264 -27.24 6.85 10.29
CA THR A 264 -26.55 6.28 11.44
C THR A 264 -25.03 6.35 11.23
N LEU A 265 -24.46 7.56 11.13
CA LEU A 265 -23.05 7.75 11.42
C LEU A 265 -22.94 7.92 12.95
N VAL A 266 -22.88 6.81 13.67
CA VAL A 266 -22.45 6.79 15.07
C VAL A 266 -20.97 7.16 15.03
N ALA A 267 -20.65 8.33 15.58
CA ALA A 267 -19.29 8.68 15.93
C ALA A 267 -18.77 7.59 16.87
N VAL A 268 -17.78 6.84 16.44
CA VAL A 268 -17.05 5.92 17.30
C VAL A 268 -16.03 6.74 18.07
N PRO A 269 -16.02 6.64 19.41
CA PRO A 269 -15.14 7.38 20.29
C PRO A 269 -13.66 7.11 20.06
#